data_ba415bbaf121ab38b8a5c352e6f7c3a5
#
_entry.id   ba415bbaf121ab38b8a5c352e6f7c3a5
#
_cell.length_a   1.000
_cell.length_b   1.000
_cell.length_c   1.000
_cell.angle_alpha   90.00
_cell.angle_beta   90.00
_cell.angle_gamma   90.00
#
_symmetry.space_group_name_H-M   'P 1'
#
loop_
_entity.id
_entity.type
_entity.pdbx_description
1 polymer ?
#
loop_
_entity_poly.entity_id
_entity_poly.type
_entity_poly.pdbx_seq_one_letter_code
_entity_poly.pdbx_strand_id
1 'polypeptide(L)'
;KGTNWQDAIFRTALQHQHQISAQGGSDAVKYYVSGGYMNQQGTIIGSNFTRFSVRSNLDAQLKKWLKLGLNVSYTETKDDLKQADSEEGIITYSLTTPPDIQIYDINGDYSHVSKEGFTSPNPIALAMMDEILLSRKKLNGSIFADITPISHLVWHTELGFDIGASKGETYEPKVNLGTWNRSSNTSRMQKNSNTWWALKNYVTYSNQFGKHSVTAMLGQEAWESKWDYIALQNNNLPNDEVHNPALGTGEPQVGSGFGSSAMASFFTRETYNYDDRYLAT
;
A
#
# COMPACT_ATOMS: atom_id res chain seq x y z
N LYS A 1 -40.70 11.01 14.79
CA LYS A 1 -39.33 11.01 15.32
C LYS A 1 -38.41 11.30 14.13
N GLY A 2 -37.57 12.33 14.21
CA GLY A 2 -36.72 12.71 13.10
C GLY A 2 -35.60 11.67 12.84
N THR A 3 -35.00 11.73 11.67
CA THR A 3 -33.85 10.90 11.27
C THR A 3 -32.58 11.45 11.93
N ASN A 4 -31.86 10.60 12.65
CA ASN A 4 -30.50 10.90 13.11
C ASN A 4 -29.52 10.42 12.04
N TRP A 5 -29.12 11.31 11.15
CA TRP A 5 -28.25 11.01 10.04
C TRP A 5 -26.86 10.56 10.47
N GLN A 6 -26.35 11.10 11.58
CA GLN A 6 -25.04 10.68 12.12
C GLN A 6 -25.09 9.22 12.60
N ASP A 7 -26.10 8.85 13.40
CA ASP A 7 -26.26 7.46 13.81
C ASP A 7 -26.44 6.50 12.62
N ALA A 8 -27.03 7.00 11.53
CA ALA A 8 -27.29 6.20 10.34
C ALA A 8 -26.03 5.93 9.49
N ILE A 9 -25.07 6.87 9.45
CA ILE A 9 -23.81 6.69 8.71
C ILE A 9 -22.73 5.99 9.52
N PHE A 10 -22.81 6.03 10.86
CA PHE A 10 -21.83 5.39 11.73
C PHE A 10 -22.30 4.02 12.21
N ARG A 11 -21.38 3.11 12.36
CA ARG A 11 -21.61 1.78 12.92
C ARG A 11 -20.53 1.38 13.91
N THR A 12 -20.83 0.44 14.80
CA THR A 12 -19.81 -0.30 15.52
C THR A 12 -19.03 -1.14 14.52
N ALA A 13 -17.74 -0.87 14.38
CA ALA A 13 -16.86 -1.50 13.42
C ALA A 13 -16.08 -2.64 14.09
N LEU A 14 -16.10 -3.82 13.48
CA LEU A 14 -15.32 -4.96 13.92
C LEU A 14 -13.95 -4.95 13.27
N GLN A 15 -12.93 -5.26 14.06
CA GLN A 15 -11.59 -5.52 13.59
C GLN A 15 -11.12 -6.86 14.12
N HIS A 16 -10.53 -7.68 13.26
CA HIS A 16 -9.83 -8.89 13.69
C HIS A 16 -8.54 -9.06 12.90
N GLN A 17 -7.54 -9.61 13.58
CA GLN A 17 -6.24 -9.93 13.01
C GLN A 17 -5.82 -11.31 13.47
N HIS A 18 -5.33 -12.10 12.54
CA HIS A 18 -4.78 -13.42 12.77
C HIS A 18 -3.37 -13.49 12.24
N GLN A 19 -2.46 -14.01 13.02
CA GLN A 19 -1.08 -14.19 12.61
C GLN A 19 -0.58 -15.56 13.09
N ILE A 20 0.10 -16.24 12.18
CA ILE A 20 0.82 -17.47 12.49
C ILE A 20 2.29 -17.28 12.11
N SER A 21 3.20 -17.79 12.93
CA SER A 21 4.62 -17.75 12.61
C SER A 21 5.30 -19.03 13.06
N ALA A 22 6.36 -19.40 12.35
CA ALA A 22 7.26 -20.47 12.69
C ALA A 22 8.69 -19.96 12.58
N GLN A 23 9.51 -20.31 13.56
CA GLN A 23 10.94 -20.00 13.56
C GLN A 23 11.73 -21.19 14.09
N GLY A 24 12.94 -21.32 13.61
CA GLY A 24 13.81 -22.39 14.06
C GLY A 24 15.18 -22.26 13.42
N GLY A 25 16.04 -23.20 13.72
CA GLY A 25 17.35 -23.22 13.11
C GLY A 25 18.34 -24.09 13.84
N SER A 26 19.52 -24.12 13.28
CA SER A 26 20.75 -24.69 13.81
C SER A 26 21.87 -23.66 13.70
N ASP A 27 23.09 -24.02 14.04
CA ASP A 27 24.26 -23.16 13.81
C ASP A 27 24.48 -22.86 12.33
N ALA A 28 24.02 -23.75 11.44
CA ALA A 28 24.20 -23.60 10.00
C ALA A 28 23.03 -22.86 9.31
N VAL A 29 21.81 -22.97 9.83
CA VAL A 29 20.62 -22.37 9.18
C VAL A 29 19.69 -21.82 10.24
N LYS A 30 19.22 -20.59 10.03
CA LYS A 30 18.16 -19.96 10.84
C LYS A 30 17.07 -19.49 9.91
N TYR A 31 15.81 -19.73 10.28
CA TYR A 31 14.67 -19.31 9.50
C TYR A 31 13.55 -18.74 10.38
N TYR A 32 12.80 -17.84 9.77
CA TYR A 32 11.55 -17.31 10.27
C TYR A 32 10.57 -17.19 9.09
N VAL A 33 9.35 -17.71 9.28
CA VAL A 33 8.25 -17.54 8.32
C VAL A 33 7.02 -17.10 9.09
N SER A 34 6.28 -16.15 8.58
CA SER A 34 5.00 -15.74 9.13
C SER A 34 3.97 -15.45 8.06
N GLY A 35 2.70 -15.71 8.38
CA GLY A 35 1.54 -15.33 7.60
C GLY A 35 0.56 -14.56 8.46
N GLY A 36 -0.04 -13.51 7.91
CA GLY A 36 -0.99 -12.67 8.62
C GLY A 36 -2.18 -12.30 7.75
N TYR A 37 -3.35 -12.28 8.37
CA TYR A 37 -4.59 -11.80 7.79
C TYR A 37 -5.23 -10.79 8.74
N MET A 38 -5.68 -9.67 8.21
CA MET A 38 -6.40 -8.64 8.95
C MET A 38 -7.63 -8.20 8.14
N ASN A 39 -8.76 -8.09 8.81
CA ASN A 39 -9.93 -7.39 8.30
C ASN A 39 -10.36 -6.34 9.31
N GLN A 40 -10.61 -5.14 8.83
CA GLN A 40 -11.03 -3.99 9.62
C GLN A 40 -12.19 -3.31 8.91
N GLN A 41 -13.36 -3.40 9.48
CA GLN A 41 -14.49 -2.59 9.06
C GLN A 41 -14.24 -1.13 9.46
N GLY A 42 -14.61 -0.20 8.60
CA GLY A 42 -14.60 1.22 8.98
C GLY A 42 -15.85 1.59 9.78
N THR A 43 -15.77 2.64 10.57
CA THR A 43 -16.89 3.19 11.35
C THR A 43 -17.95 3.82 10.46
N ILE A 44 -17.61 4.27 9.26
CA ILE A 44 -18.58 4.71 8.24
C ILE A 44 -19.05 3.48 7.48
N ILE A 45 -20.36 3.38 7.28
CA ILE A 45 -21.00 2.28 6.54
C ILE A 45 -20.38 2.11 5.15
N GLY A 46 -20.29 0.86 4.67
CA GLY A 46 -19.71 0.53 3.36
C GLY A 46 -18.18 0.57 3.28
N SER A 47 -17.47 1.06 4.29
CA SER A 47 -16.00 1.07 4.28
C SER A 47 -15.40 -0.19 4.92
N ASN A 48 -14.34 -0.72 4.33
CA ASN A 48 -13.66 -1.92 4.80
C ASN A 48 -12.19 -1.92 4.36
N PHE A 49 -11.34 -2.53 5.14
CA PHE A 49 -9.93 -2.77 4.83
C PHE A 49 -9.58 -4.23 5.07
N THR A 50 -8.90 -4.84 4.12
CA THR A 50 -8.38 -6.20 4.24
C THR A 50 -6.90 -6.22 3.91
N ARG A 51 -6.11 -6.93 4.72
CA ARG A 51 -4.68 -7.12 4.47
C ARG A 51 -4.31 -8.59 4.63
N PHE A 52 -3.62 -9.11 3.64
CA PHE A 52 -2.89 -10.37 3.68
C PHE A 52 -1.39 -10.08 3.63
N SER A 53 -0.60 -10.79 4.43
CA SER A 53 0.85 -10.62 4.45
C SER A 53 1.57 -11.95 4.70
N VAL A 54 2.71 -12.12 4.00
CA VAL A 54 3.64 -13.23 4.22
C VAL A 54 5.03 -12.64 4.35
N ARG A 55 5.80 -13.16 5.30
CA ARG A 55 7.21 -12.79 5.49
C ARG A 55 8.05 -14.03 5.69
N SER A 56 9.23 -14.06 5.06
CA SER A 56 10.22 -15.10 5.21
C SER A 56 11.61 -14.47 5.39
N ASN A 57 12.32 -14.92 6.40
CA ASN A 57 13.74 -14.59 6.60
C ASN A 57 14.50 -15.92 6.70
N LEU A 58 15.63 -15.98 6.01
CA LEU A 58 16.53 -17.13 5.99
C LEU A 58 17.97 -16.66 6.07
N ASP A 59 18.72 -17.19 7.02
CA ASP A 59 20.16 -17.08 7.11
C ASP A 59 20.78 -18.47 7.05
N ALA A 60 21.73 -18.69 6.14
CA ALA A 60 22.37 -19.99 5.95
C ALA A 60 23.89 -19.86 5.84
N GLN A 61 24.60 -20.49 6.77
CA GLN A 61 26.07 -20.65 6.72
C GLN A 61 26.38 -21.91 5.91
N LEU A 62 26.50 -21.77 4.56
CA LEU A 62 26.69 -22.89 3.65
C LEU A 62 28.09 -23.51 3.75
N LYS A 63 29.08 -22.66 3.96
CA LYS A 63 30.49 -23.01 4.15
C LYS A 63 31.11 -22.08 5.19
N LYS A 64 32.26 -22.41 5.74
CA LYS A 64 32.97 -21.54 6.68
C LYS A 64 33.26 -20.14 6.09
N TRP A 65 33.33 -20.05 4.77
CA TRP A 65 33.64 -18.83 4.03
C TRP A 65 32.43 -18.24 3.28
N LEU A 66 31.22 -18.87 3.38
CA LEU A 66 30.04 -18.44 2.61
C LEU A 66 28.79 -18.46 3.49
N LYS A 67 28.24 -17.29 3.76
CA LYS A 67 26.90 -17.10 4.35
C LYS A 67 25.97 -16.52 3.28
N LEU A 68 24.75 -17.04 3.19
CA LEU A 68 23.66 -16.49 2.39
C LEU A 68 22.53 -16.02 3.29
N GLY A 69 21.87 -14.95 2.90
CA GLY A 69 20.67 -14.48 3.56
C GLY A 69 19.59 -14.09 2.55
N LEU A 70 18.34 -14.31 2.97
CA LEU A 70 17.14 -13.96 2.23
C LEU A 70 16.14 -13.32 3.19
N ASN A 71 15.66 -12.13 2.85
CA ASN A 71 14.56 -11.46 3.54
C ASN A 71 13.52 -11.08 2.49
N VAL A 72 12.31 -11.64 2.57
CA VAL A 72 11.23 -11.36 1.62
C VAL A 72 9.94 -11.11 2.37
N SER A 73 9.21 -10.10 1.94
CA SER A 73 7.88 -9.78 2.45
C SER A 73 6.94 -9.51 1.27
N TYR A 74 5.78 -10.16 1.30
CA TYR A 74 4.67 -9.88 0.40
C TYR A 74 3.49 -9.36 1.19
N THR A 75 2.84 -8.31 0.68
CA THR A 75 1.63 -7.75 1.26
C THR A 75 0.62 -7.46 0.15
N GLU A 76 -0.63 -7.87 0.37
CA GLU A 76 -1.77 -7.50 -0.45
C GLU A 76 -2.80 -6.80 0.43
N THR A 77 -3.29 -5.63 -0.02
CA THR A 77 -4.39 -4.91 0.64
C THR A 77 -5.53 -4.65 -0.32
N LYS A 78 -6.75 -4.65 0.22
CA LYS A 78 -7.97 -4.21 -0.47
C LYS A 78 -8.69 -3.25 0.45
N ASP A 79 -9.02 -2.09 -0.09
CA ASP A 79 -9.69 -1.00 0.59
C ASP A 79 -11.01 -0.70 -0.14
N ASP A 80 -12.13 -0.78 0.59
CA ASP A 80 -13.41 -0.18 0.19
C ASP A 80 -13.46 1.21 0.83
N LEU A 81 -13.20 2.23 0.03
CA LEU A 81 -13.10 3.60 0.49
C LEU A 81 -14.44 4.34 0.36
N LYS A 82 -14.64 5.35 1.20
CA LYS A 82 -15.79 6.26 1.10
C LYS A 82 -15.31 7.70 1.15
N GLN A 83 -15.97 8.58 0.40
CA GLN A 83 -15.68 10.01 0.44
C GLN A 83 -16.29 10.60 1.72
N ALA A 84 -15.51 10.57 2.81
CA ALA A 84 -16.02 10.84 4.14
C ALA A 84 -15.90 12.32 4.56
N ASP A 85 -14.76 12.96 4.30
CA ASP A 85 -14.26 14.17 4.96
C ASP A 85 -14.07 15.39 4.03
N SER A 86 -14.67 15.40 2.85
CA SER A 86 -14.70 16.58 1.96
C SER A 86 -15.92 17.47 2.23
N GLU A 87 -15.95 18.66 1.61
CA GLU A 87 -17.15 19.55 1.64
C GLU A 87 -18.40 18.82 1.10
N GLU A 88 -18.20 17.89 0.16
CA GLU A 88 -19.22 17.03 -0.44
C GLU A 88 -19.16 15.60 0.13
N GLY A 89 -18.62 15.43 1.32
CA GLY A 89 -18.45 14.14 1.97
C GLY A 89 -19.65 13.69 2.79
N ILE A 90 -19.70 12.38 3.08
CA ILE A 90 -20.77 11.73 3.83
C ILE A 90 -20.99 12.38 5.20
N ILE A 91 -19.90 12.74 5.91
CA ILE A 91 -19.97 13.37 7.23
C ILE A 91 -20.63 14.74 7.12
N THR A 92 -20.17 15.57 6.18
CA THR A 92 -20.73 16.92 5.98
C THR A 92 -22.22 16.86 5.69
N TYR A 93 -22.65 15.97 4.79
CA TYR A 93 -24.08 15.82 4.48
C TYR A 93 -24.87 15.23 5.66
N SER A 94 -24.29 14.37 6.49
CA SER A 94 -24.97 13.88 7.69
C SER A 94 -25.24 14.97 8.73
N LEU A 95 -24.43 16.02 8.73
CA LEU A 95 -24.57 17.18 9.62
C LEU A 95 -25.57 18.22 9.09
N THR A 96 -25.71 18.31 7.78
CA THR A 96 -26.48 19.35 7.11
C THR A 96 -27.86 18.88 6.64
N THR A 97 -28.05 17.56 6.42
CA THR A 97 -29.34 17.03 5.96
C THR A 97 -30.44 17.18 7.04
N PRO A 98 -31.59 17.76 6.70
CA PRO A 98 -32.68 17.97 7.65
C PRO A 98 -33.18 16.66 8.28
N PRO A 99 -33.47 16.64 9.58
CA PRO A 99 -33.90 15.43 10.28
C PRO A 99 -35.36 15.03 10.00
N ASP A 100 -36.14 15.87 9.35
CA ASP A 100 -37.52 15.59 8.93
C ASP A 100 -37.61 14.73 7.65
N ILE A 101 -36.47 14.50 6.99
CA ILE A 101 -36.36 13.60 5.84
C ILE A 101 -36.03 12.19 6.33
N GLN A 102 -36.71 11.19 5.80
CA GLN A 102 -36.42 9.77 6.07
C GLN A 102 -35.30 9.25 5.16
N ILE A 103 -34.61 8.18 5.57
CA ILE A 103 -33.55 7.55 4.77
C ILE A 103 -34.13 6.93 3.48
N TYR A 104 -35.27 6.27 3.62
CA TYR A 104 -35.98 5.59 2.51
C TYR A 104 -37.38 6.18 2.33
N ASP A 105 -37.83 6.20 1.11
CA ASP A 105 -39.20 6.58 0.76
C ASP A 105 -40.18 5.42 1.02
N ILE A 106 -41.44 5.64 0.67
CA ILE A 106 -42.52 4.65 0.85
C ILE A 106 -42.34 3.39 0.00
N ASN A 107 -41.56 3.46 -1.08
CA ASN A 107 -41.26 2.34 -1.98
C ASN A 107 -40.00 1.55 -1.53
N GLY A 108 -39.29 2.06 -0.55
CA GLY A 108 -38.03 1.48 -0.07
C GLY A 108 -36.79 1.98 -0.83
N ASP A 109 -36.94 2.95 -1.72
CA ASP A 109 -35.84 3.63 -2.40
C ASP A 109 -35.25 4.72 -1.50
N TYR A 110 -34.01 5.15 -1.78
CA TYR A 110 -33.42 6.27 -1.04
C TYR A 110 -34.25 7.54 -1.21
N SER A 111 -34.59 8.20 -0.10
CA SER A 111 -35.41 9.39 -0.15
C SER A 111 -34.72 10.55 -0.85
N HIS A 112 -35.49 11.29 -1.60
CA HIS A 112 -35.10 12.57 -2.16
C HIS A 112 -34.92 13.60 -1.05
N VAL A 113 -33.75 14.26 -1.00
CA VAL A 113 -33.53 15.41 -0.14
C VAL A 113 -33.87 16.67 -0.93
N SER A 114 -35.18 16.94 -1.08
CA SER A 114 -35.68 18.10 -1.80
C SER A 114 -36.45 18.99 -0.85
N LYS A 115 -35.86 20.09 -0.41
CA LYS A 115 -36.48 21.14 0.37
C LYS A 115 -36.06 22.49 -0.19
N GLU A 116 -36.98 23.45 -0.26
CA GLU A 116 -36.70 24.77 -0.79
C GLU A 116 -35.47 25.40 -0.11
N GLY A 117 -34.47 25.79 -0.89
CA GLY A 117 -33.21 26.36 -0.41
C GLY A 117 -32.19 25.35 0.13
N PHE A 118 -32.45 24.03 0.01
CA PHE A 118 -31.54 22.99 0.50
C PHE A 118 -31.23 21.97 -0.60
N THR A 119 -29.94 21.78 -0.86
CA THR A 119 -29.42 20.85 -1.88
C THR A 119 -28.39 19.94 -1.26
N SER A 120 -28.75 18.71 -0.93
CA SER A 120 -27.83 17.73 -0.36
C SER A 120 -28.20 16.35 -0.86
N PRO A 121 -27.22 15.48 -1.20
CA PRO A 121 -27.51 14.08 -1.40
C PRO A 121 -27.94 13.43 -0.09
N ASN A 122 -28.70 12.35 -0.19
CA ASN A 122 -28.95 11.47 0.95
C ASN A 122 -27.62 10.84 1.38
N PRO A 123 -27.13 11.08 2.64
CA PRO A 123 -25.81 10.61 3.06
C PRO A 123 -25.62 9.09 3.00
N ILE A 124 -26.71 8.33 3.22
CA ILE A 124 -26.68 6.87 3.13
C ILE A 124 -26.59 6.42 1.68
N ALA A 125 -27.36 7.05 0.79
CA ALA A 125 -27.27 6.78 -0.64
C ALA A 125 -25.84 7.04 -1.17
N LEU A 126 -25.24 8.18 -0.80
CA LEU A 126 -23.86 8.52 -1.18
C LEU A 126 -22.88 7.46 -0.66
N ALA A 127 -23.04 7.00 0.59
CA ALA A 127 -22.16 5.98 1.16
C ALA A 127 -22.31 4.60 0.50
N MET A 128 -23.47 4.26 0.01
CA MET A 128 -23.78 2.90 -0.45
C MET A 128 -23.81 2.74 -1.97
N MET A 129 -24.05 3.81 -2.72
CA MET A 129 -24.15 3.76 -4.18
C MET A 129 -22.81 3.98 -4.86
N ASP A 130 -21.96 4.87 -4.33
CA ASP A 130 -20.64 5.15 -4.88
C ASP A 130 -19.62 4.11 -4.39
N GLU A 131 -18.85 3.57 -5.33
CA GLU A 131 -17.81 2.58 -5.05
C GLU A 131 -16.44 3.18 -5.31
N ILE A 132 -15.56 3.07 -4.34
CA ILE A 132 -14.14 3.45 -4.45
C ILE A 132 -13.32 2.29 -3.92
N LEU A 133 -12.77 1.50 -4.82
CA LEU A 133 -11.98 0.32 -4.51
C LEU A 133 -10.50 0.59 -4.78
N LEU A 134 -9.64 0.24 -3.83
CA LEU A 134 -8.21 0.35 -3.99
C LEU A 134 -7.53 -0.95 -3.59
N SER A 135 -6.91 -1.63 -4.54
CA SER A 135 -6.09 -2.80 -4.27
C SER A 135 -4.61 -2.48 -4.47
N ARG A 136 -3.76 -3.00 -3.56
CA ARG A 136 -2.32 -2.83 -3.63
C ARG A 136 -1.65 -4.17 -3.39
N LYS A 137 -0.59 -4.44 -4.15
CA LYS A 137 0.29 -5.59 -3.98
C LYS A 137 1.71 -5.08 -3.87
N LYS A 138 2.45 -5.58 -2.89
CA LYS A 138 3.82 -5.19 -2.65
C LYS A 138 4.67 -6.41 -2.32
N LEU A 139 5.75 -6.58 -3.07
CA LEU A 139 6.80 -7.55 -2.81
C LEU A 139 8.10 -6.79 -2.58
N ASN A 140 8.68 -6.94 -1.40
CA ASN A 140 9.96 -6.31 -1.09
C ASN A 140 10.87 -7.27 -0.34
N GLY A 141 12.17 -7.05 -0.46
CA GLY A 141 13.13 -7.89 0.22
C GLY A 141 14.56 -7.65 -0.21
N SER A 142 15.44 -8.53 0.28
CA SER A 142 16.83 -8.59 -0.15
C SER A 142 17.36 -10.02 -0.13
N ILE A 143 18.34 -10.26 -0.99
CA ILE A 143 19.15 -11.46 -1.02
C ILE A 143 20.60 -11.01 -0.88
N PHE A 144 21.34 -11.58 0.07
CA PHE A 144 22.72 -11.23 0.26
C PHE A 144 23.66 -12.44 0.42
N ALA A 145 24.92 -12.21 0.13
CA ALA A 145 25.98 -13.14 0.40
C ALA A 145 27.14 -12.44 1.12
N ASP A 146 27.61 -13.06 2.22
CA ASP A 146 28.88 -12.72 2.87
C ASP A 146 29.90 -13.78 2.49
N ILE A 147 30.98 -13.37 1.83
CA ILE A 147 32.05 -14.22 1.34
C ILE A 147 33.34 -13.83 2.08
N THR A 148 33.91 -14.78 2.79
CA THR A 148 35.18 -14.59 3.55
C THR A 148 36.31 -15.38 2.85
N PRO A 149 36.90 -14.84 1.78
CA PRO A 149 37.92 -15.56 0.99
C PRO A 149 39.19 -15.84 1.74
N ILE A 150 39.55 -14.92 2.64
CA ILE A 150 40.72 -15.03 3.54
C ILE A 150 40.34 -14.47 4.93
N SER A 151 41.08 -14.81 5.94
CA SER A 151 40.87 -14.25 7.29
C SER A 151 40.91 -12.73 7.27
N HIS A 152 40.03 -12.11 8.07
CA HIS A 152 39.89 -10.66 8.23
C HIS A 152 39.30 -9.89 7.02
N LEU A 153 38.96 -10.56 5.91
CA LEU A 153 38.38 -9.94 4.72
C LEU A 153 37.02 -10.52 4.46
N VAL A 154 35.99 -9.68 4.45
CA VAL A 154 34.59 -10.05 4.10
C VAL A 154 34.16 -9.24 2.88
N TRP A 155 33.75 -9.94 1.85
CA TRP A 155 33.03 -9.34 0.73
C TRP A 155 31.52 -9.57 0.91
N HIS A 156 30.78 -8.47 1.07
CA HIS A 156 29.32 -8.47 1.10
C HIS A 156 28.76 -8.05 -0.25
N THR A 157 27.81 -8.83 -0.75
CA THR A 157 27.00 -8.47 -1.92
C THR A 157 25.52 -8.62 -1.57
N GLU A 158 24.70 -7.60 -1.87
CA GLU A 158 23.28 -7.58 -1.56
C GLU A 158 22.50 -7.02 -2.76
N LEU A 159 21.45 -7.75 -3.16
CA LEU A 159 20.43 -7.29 -4.09
C LEU A 159 19.15 -7.03 -3.30
N GLY A 160 18.79 -5.74 -3.14
CA GLY A 160 17.52 -5.29 -2.60
C GLY A 160 16.51 -5.07 -3.72
N PHE A 161 15.23 -5.30 -3.44
CA PHE A 161 14.13 -5.06 -4.39
C PHE A 161 12.85 -4.64 -3.69
N ASP A 162 12.08 -3.77 -4.36
CA ASP A 162 10.74 -3.33 -3.96
C ASP A 162 9.88 -3.22 -5.23
N ILE A 163 8.88 -4.10 -5.33
CA ILE A 163 7.99 -4.19 -6.49
C ILE A 163 6.58 -3.96 -6.00
N GLY A 164 5.95 -2.91 -6.51
CA GLY A 164 4.60 -2.51 -6.14
C GLY A 164 3.68 -2.43 -7.35
N ALA A 165 2.42 -2.80 -7.13
CA ALA A 165 1.34 -2.56 -8.07
C ALA A 165 0.10 -2.13 -7.31
N SER A 166 -0.62 -1.15 -7.85
CA SER A 166 -1.92 -0.75 -7.32
C SER A 166 -2.95 -0.60 -8.43
N LYS A 167 -4.22 -0.87 -8.08
CA LYS A 167 -5.37 -0.65 -8.94
C LYS A 167 -6.43 0.09 -8.14
N GLY A 168 -6.75 1.31 -8.57
CA GLY A 168 -7.88 2.09 -8.09
C GLY A 168 -9.03 1.97 -9.07
N GLU A 169 -10.24 1.75 -8.57
CA GLU A 169 -11.49 1.70 -9.32
C GLU A 169 -12.51 2.59 -8.64
N THR A 170 -13.14 3.47 -9.39
CA THR A 170 -14.25 4.29 -8.92
C THR A 170 -15.44 4.04 -9.83
N TYR A 171 -16.59 3.80 -9.23
CA TYR A 171 -17.85 3.69 -9.94
C TYR A 171 -18.90 4.60 -9.30
N GLU A 172 -19.52 5.38 -10.14
CA GLU A 172 -20.62 6.30 -9.79
C GLU A 172 -21.84 5.94 -10.63
N PRO A 173 -22.91 5.37 -10.05
CA PRO A 173 -24.11 5.00 -10.77
C PRO A 173 -24.93 6.22 -11.22
N LYS A 174 -25.90 6.02 -12.09
CA LYS A 174 -26.97 7.00 -12.34
C LYS A 174 -27.74 7.24 -11.06
N VAL A 175 -28.02 8.49 -10.76
CA VAL A 175 -28.77 8.89 -9.57
C VAL A 175 -29.80 9.93 -9.95
N ASN A 176 -31.03 9.77 -9.44
CA ASN A 176 -32.08 10.76 -9.52
C ASN A 176 -32.77 10.89 -8.15
N LEU A 177 -32.12 11.59 -7.25
CA LEU A 177 -32.59 11.82 -5.87
C LEU A 177 -32.82 13.32 -5.64
N GLY A 178 -33.65 13.92 -6.47
CA GLY A 178 -34.03 15.33 -6.40
C GLY A 178 -32.89 16.23 -6.85
N THR A 179 -32.25 16.93 -5.91
CA THR A 179 -31.15 17.85 -6.22
C THR A 179 -29.84 17.11 -6.50
N TRP A 180 -29.67 15.90 -6.01
CA TRP A 180 -28.56 15.04 -6.36
C TRP A 180 -28.94 14.19 -7.56
N ASN A 181 -28.46 14.60 -8.73
CA ASN A 181 -28.81 13.99 -10.01
C ASN A 181 -27.55 13.75 -10.84
N ARG A 182 -27.34 12.50 -11.24
CA ARG A 182 -26.34 12.07 -12.22
C ARG A 182 -27.07 11.36 -13.37
N SER A 183 -27.09 12.00 -14.54
CA SER A 183 -27.77 11.49 -15.72
C SER A 183 -27.07 10.30 -16.39
N SER A 184 -25.77 10.11 -16.11
CA SER A 184 -24.98 8.99 -16.61
C SER A 184 -24.18 8.36 -15.48
N ASN A 185 -23.98 7.05 -15.56
CA ASN A 185 -22.99 6.37 -14.75
C ASN A 185 -21.58 6.66 -15.26
N THR A 186 -20.62 6.66 -14.35
CA THR A 186 -19.21 6.90 -14.66
C THR A 186 -18.34 5.83 -14.02
N SER A 187 -17.40 5.30 -14.77
CA SER A 187 -16.40 4.40 -14.24
C SER A 187 -14.99 4.92 -14.53
N ARG A 188 -14.13 4.81 -13.54
CA ARG A 188 -12.71 5.15 -13.63
C ARG A 188 -11.87 3.99 -13.11
N MET A 189 -10.79 3.68 -13.84
CA MET A 189 -9.78 2.73 -13.42
C MET A 189 -8.40 3.36 -13.59
N GLN A 190 -7.58 3.23 -12.57
CA GLN A 190 -6.17 3.60 -12.64
C GLN A 190 -5.32 2.44 -12.13
N LYS A 191 -4.30 2.09 -12.91
CA LYS A 191 -3.28 1.12 -12.51
C LYS A 191 -1.94 1.84 -12.41
N ASN A 192 -1.20 1.57 -11.34
CA ASN A 192 0.14 2.06 -11.17
C ASN A 192 1.06 0.87 -10.91
N SER A 193 2.27 0.92 -11.43
CA SER A 193 3.35 0.02 -11.06
C SER A 193 4.60 0.79 -10.63
N ASN A 194 5.35 0.22 -9.72
CA ASN A 194 6.66 0.72 -9.33
C ASN A 194 7.61 -0.44 -9.11
N THR A 195 8.84 -0.26 -9.54
CA THR A 195 9.92 -1.21 -9.34
C THR A 195 11.15 -0.44 -8.88
N TRP A 196 11.74 -0.88 -7.81
CA TRP A 196 13.03 -0.40 -7.34
C TRP A 196 13.93 -1.59 -7.07
N TRP A 197 15.19 -1.46 -7.44
CA TRP A 197 16.23 -2.40 -7.08
C TRP A 197 17.50 -1.66 -6.71
N ALA A 198 18.31 -2.27 -5.83
CA ALA A 198 19.61 -1.79 -5.45
C ALA A 198 20.59 -2.96 -5.34
N LEU A 199 21.75 -2.82 -5.97
CA LEU A 199 22.86 -3.72 -5.83
C LEU A 199 23.97 -3.03 -5.03
N LYS A 200 24.30 -3.60 -3.87
CA LYS A 200 25.39 -3.16 -3.00
C LYS A 200 26.50 -4.18 -2.99
N ASN A 201 27.71 -3.73 -3.13
CA ASN A 201 28.91 -4.53 -2.95
C ASN A 201 29.90 -3.77 -2.10
N TYR A 202 30.38 -4.38 -1.04
CA TYR A 202 31.47 -3.80 -0.26
C TYR A 202 32.40 -4.86 0.31
N VAL A 203 33.66 -4.50 0.41
CA VAL A 203 34.70 -5.32 1.02
C VAL A 203 35.12 -4.65 2.31
N THR A 204 35.13 -5.42 3.38
CA THR A 204 35.57 -4.97 4.71
C THR A 204 36.79 -5.78 5.14
N TYR A 205 37.85 -5.10 5.43
CA TYR A 205 39.02 -5.67 6.09
C TYR A 205 39.05 -5.22 7.56
N SER A 206 39.15 -6.18 8.50
CA SER A 206 39.23 -5.88 9.94
C SER A 206 40.31 -6.71 10.56
N ASN A 207 41.28 -6.05 11.23
CA ASN A 207 42.39 -6.75 11.90
C ASN A 207 42.85 -5.97 13.14
N GLN A 208 43.49 -6.71 14.05
CA GLN A 208 44.10 -6.15 15.25
C GLN A 208 45.59 -6.47 15.28
N PHE A 209 46.41 -5.44 15.39
CA PHE A 209 47.87 -5.51 15.46
C PHE A 209 48.33 -4.99 16.84
N GLY A 210 48.43 -5.89 17.82
CA GLY A 210 48.72 -5.50 19.19
C GLY A 210 47.65 -4.60 19.77
N LYS A 211 47.97 -3.33 20.05
CA LYS A 211 47.02 -2.33 20.55
C LYS A 211 46.28 -1.56 19.45
N HIS A 212 46.56 -1.83 18.18
CA HIS A 212 45.96 -1.14 17.04
C HIS A 212 44.88 -2.03 16.43
N SER A 213 43.67 -1.56 16.42
CA SER A 213 42.55 -2.18 15.70
C SER A 213 42.17 -1.30 14.50
N VAL A 214 42.13 -1.90 13.33
CA VAL A 214 41.82 -1.22 12.06
C VAL A 214 40.67 -1.92 11.37
N THR A 215 39.67 -1.15 10.94
CA THR A 215 38.65 -1.60 10.01
C THR A 215 38.58 -0.64 8.83
N ALA A 216 38.74 -1.16 7.62
CA ALA A 216 38.60 -0.41 6.38
C ALA A 216 37.59 -1.06 5.50
N MET A 217 36.68 -0.26 4.95
CA MET A 217 35.61 -0.69 4.06
C MET A 217 35.60 0.15 2.79
N LEU A 218 35.53 -0.51 1.65
CA LEU A 218 35.33 0.11 0.34
C LEU A 218 34.11 -0.54 -0.32
N GLY A 219 33.21 0.27 -0.81
CA GLY A 219 31.98 -0.23 -1.41
C GLY A 219 31.49 0.59 -2.58
N GLN A 220 30.58 -0.02 -3.31
CA GLN A 220 29.80 0.60 -4.37
C GLN A 220 28.33 0.22 -4.22
N GLU A 221 27.45 1.12 -4.63
CA GLU A 221 26.01 0.91 -4.71
C GLU A 221 25.50 1.43 -6.06
N ALA A 222 24.61 0.67 -6.68
CA ALA A 222 23.83 1.14 -7.82
C ALA A 222 22.37 0.80 -7.58
N TRP A 223 21.48 1.74 -7.87
CA TRP A 223 20.04 1.50 -7.80
C TRP A 223 19.31 2.15 -8.94
N GLU A 224 18.15 1.61 -9.27
CA GLU A 224 17.20 2.17 -10.22
C GLU A 224 15.79 2.06 -9.66
N SER A 225 15.02 3.14 -9.84
CA SER A 225 13.59 3.20 -9.58
C SER A 225 12.84 3.52 -10.86
N LYS A 226 11.79 2.74 -11.15
CA LYS A 226 10.88 2.97 -12.27
C LYS A 226 9.46 3.00 -11.77
N TRP A 227 8.65 3.87 -12.37
CA TRP A 227 7.22 3.91 -12.14
C TRP A 227 6.47 4.18 -13.44
N ASP A 228 5.29 3.64 -13.55
CA ASP A 228 4.35 3.94 -14.62
C ASP A 228 2.92 3.91 -14.09
N TYR A 229 2.04 4.63 -14.78
CA TYR A 229 0.62 4.51 -14.56
C TYR A 229 -0.15 4.60 -15.88
N ILE A 230 -1.33 4.02 -15.87
CA ILE A 230 -2.38 4.20 -16.87
C ILE A 230 -3.70 4.43 -16.15
N ALA A 231 -4.48 5.41 -16.62
CA ALA A 231 -5.81 5.72 -16.15
C ALA A 231 -6.79 5.77 -17.32
N LEU A 232 -7.96 5.23 -17.12
CA LEU A 232 -9.07 5.26 -18.07
C LEU A 232 -10.34 5.66 -17.31
N GLN A 233 -11.06 6.63 -17.83
CA GLN A 233 -12.39 7.01 -17.35
C GLN A 233 -13.35 7.05 -18.53
N ASN A 234 -14.57 6.58 -18.33
CA ASN A 234 -15.62 6.67 -19.32
C ASN A 234 -16.98 6.70 -18.63
N ASN A 235 -17.97 7.16 -19.34
CA ASN A 235 -19.36 7.25 -18.87
C ASN A 235 -20.32 6.51 -19.83
N ASN A 236 -21.62 6.50 -19.48
CA ASN A 236 -22.65 5.78 -20.21
C ASN A 236 -22.33 4.29 -20.38
N LEU A 237 -22.02 3.62 -19.26
CA LEU A 237 -21.88 2.17 -19.24
C LEU A 237 -23.25 1.49 -19.47
N PRO A 238 -23.28 0.26 -20.00
CA PRO A 238 -24.51 -0.40 -20.41
C PRO A 238 -25.51 -0.65 -19.25
N ASN A 239 -25.02 -0.84 -18.05
CA ASN A 239 -25.80 -1.00 -16.81
C ASN A 239 -24.93 -0.69 -15.59
N ASP A 240 -25.53 -0.73 -14.39
CA ASP A 240 -24.82 -0.46 -13.13
C ASP A 240 -24.16 -1.70 -12.50
N GLU A 241 -24.16 -2.85 -13.18
CA GLU A 241 -23.44 -4.06 -12.76
C GLU A 241 -22.05 -4.16 -13.40
N VAL A 242 -21.83 -3.45 -14.52
CA VAL A 242 -20.60 -3.51 -15.30
C VAL A 242 -19.77 -2.25 -15.08
N HIS A 243 -18.73 -2.36 -14.27
CA HIS A 243 -17.87 -1.23 -13.87
C HIS A 243 -16.61 -1.08 -14.74
N ASN A 244 -16.55 -1.72 -15.91
CA ASN A 244 -15.41 -1.60 -16.81
C ASN A 244 -15.51 -0.35 -17.69
N PRO A 245 -14.68 0.67 -17.54
CA PRO A 245 -14.76 1.91 -18.31
C PRO A 245 -14.56 1.72 -19.83
N ALA A 246 -13.95 0.60 -20.26
CA ALA A 246 -13.79 0.29 -21.68
C ALA A 246 -15.11 0.02 -22.41
N LEU A 247 -16.20 -0.26 -21.66
CA LEU A 247 -17.54 -0.54 -22.21
C LEU A 247 -18.46 0.69 -22.21
N GLY A 248 -18.00 1.82 -21.70
CA GLY A 248 -18.74 3.07 -21.78
C GLY A 248 -18.86 3.57 -23.22
N THR A 249 -19.98 4.18 -23.55
CA THR A 249 -20.25 4.75 -24.89
C THR A 249 -20.01 6.25 -24.96
N GLY A 250 -19.56 6.86 -23.85
CA GLY A 250 -19.12 8.26 -23.82
C GLY A 250 -17.76 8.47 -24.44
N GLU A 251 -17.23 9.67 -24.29
CA GLU A 251 -15.88 10.00 -24.74
C GLU A 251 -14.85 9.50 -23.67
N PRO A 252 -13.99 8.52 -24.00
CA PRO A 252 -13.03 7.99 -23.04
C PRO A 252 -11.94 9.01 -22.74
N GLN A 253 -11.66 9.21 -21.45
CA GLN A 253 -10.52 9.97 -20.98
C GLN A 253 -9.40 9.02 -20.60
N VAL A 254 -8.23 9.17 -21.23
CA VAL A 254 -7.07 8.32 -21.01
C VAL A 254 -5.91 9.16 -20.49
N GLY A 255 -5.29 8.72 -19.43
CA GLY A 255 -4.08 9.31 -18.89
C GLY A 255 -3.00 8.24 -18.72
N SER A 256 -1.75 8.60 -18.96
CA SER A 256 -0.61 7.72 -18.68
C SER A 256 0.62 8.54 -18.35
N GLY A 257 1.54 7.95 -17.64
CA GLY A 257 2.84 8.52 -17.35
C GLY A 257 3.82 7.46 -16.92
N PHE A 258 5.08 7.75 -17.07
CA PHE A 258 6.18 6.90 -16.62
C PHE A 258 7.39 7.74 -16.25
N GLY A 259 8.26 7.20 -15.45
CA GLY A 259 9.51 7.85 -15.10
C GLY A 259 10.50 6.87 -14.51
N SER A 260 11.77 7.25 -14.54
CA SER A 260 12.84 6.49 -13.90
C SER A 260 13.85 7.42 -13.27
N SER A 261 14.51 6.93 -12.23
CA SER A 261 15.70 7.55 -11.64
C SER A 261 16.69 6.47 -11.28
N ALA A 262 17.97 6.76 -11.42
CA ALA A 262 19.05 5.85 -11.11
C ALA A 262 20.23 6.58 -10.50
N MET A 263 21.00 5.87 -9.66
CA MET A 263 22.22 6.39 -9.05
C MET A 263 23.25 5.29 -8.96
N ALA A 264 24.52 5.66 -9.12
CA ALA A 264 25.65 4.83 -8.76
C ALA A 264 26.58 5.65 -7.85
N SER A 265 27.06 5.05 -6.79
CA SER A 265 27.93 5.69 -5.82
C SER A 265 29.03 4.77 -5.34
N PHE A 266 30.14 5.35 -4.92
CA PHE A 266 31.22 4.70 -4.21
C PHE A 266 31.33 5.29 -2.83
N PHE A 267 31.66 4.47 -1.85
CA PHE A 267 31.78 4.89 -0.47
C PHE A 267 32.96 4.15 0.20
N THR A 268 33.54 4.79 1.18
CA THR A 268 34.60 4.22 2.01
C THR A 268 34.38 4.57 3.48
N ARG A 269 34.81 3.72 4.36
CA ARG A 269 34.79 3.96 5.80
C ARG A 269 36.03 3.32 6.44
N GLU A 270 36.78 4.12 7.14
CA GLU A 270 37.93 3.66 7.95
C GLU A 270 37.65 3.91 9.42
N THR A 271 37.92 2.92 10.25
CA THR A 271 37.88 3.04 11.71
C THR A 271 39.20 2.58 12.30
N TYR A 272 39.78 3.40 13.13
CA TYR A 272 40.99 3.10 13.86
C TYR A 272 40.75 3.23 15.35
N ASN A 273 41.19 2.24 16.11
CA ASN A 273 41.15 2.25 17.58
C ASN A 273 42.51 1.87 18.13
N TYR A 274 43.03 2.68 19.05
CA TYR A 274 44.25 2.42 19.76
C TYR A 274 44.00 2.20 21.25
N ASP A 275 44.26 0.96 21.73
CA ASP A 275 44.23 0.57 23.15
C ASP A 275 42.91 0.90 23.85
N ASP A 276 41.78 0.92 23.09
CA ASP A 276 40.45 1.36 23.51
C ASP A 276 40.40 2.77 24.15
N ARG A 277 41.39 3.61 23.83
CA ARG A 277 41.53 4.97 24.35
C ARG A 277 41.33 6.03 23.29
N TYR A 278 41.76 5.76 22.06
CA TYR A 278 41.68 6.71 20.96
C TYR A 278 40.98 6.06 19.78
N LEU A 279 39.83 6.63 19.42
CA LEU A 279 38.99 6.18 18.29
C LEU A 279 38.96 7.28 17.24
N ALA A 280 39.17 6.92 15.98
CA ALA A 280 38.99 7.76 14.82
C ALA A 280 38.14 7.03 13.78
N THR A 281 37.22 7.76 13.12
CA THR A 281 36.39 7.25 12.03
C THR A 281 36.37 8.28 10.92
#